data_2272c3d130a34c991dc194950170645b
#
_entry.id   2272c3d130a34c991dc194950170645b
#
_cell.length_a   1.000
_cell.length_b   1.000
_cell.length_c   1.000
_cell.angle_alpha   90.00
_cell.angle_beta   90.00
_cell.angle_gamma   90.00
#
_symmetry.space_group_name_H-M   'P 1'
#
loop_
_entity.id
_entity.type
_entity.pdbx_description
1 polymer ?
#
loop_
_entity_poly.entity_id
_entity_poly.type
_entity_poly.pdbx_seq_one_letter_code
_entity_poly.pdbx_strand_id
1 'polypeptide(L)'
;MKQIYVHGLGQTSDSWTKTIDILQTTDYSLCPNLPDLVHSKEVTYDNLYAAFSDYCNQYDEPIDLCGLSLGGVLALNYAIQYPKKVRSLVLIATQYKMPKKLLKFQNLLFRFMPKSMFQQMGFRKADFLLLCETMMELDFNNSLHKIS
;
A
#
# COMPACT_ATOMS: atom_id res chain seq x y z
N MET A 1 12.47 13.99 10.75
CA MET A 1 12.54 13.05 9.62
C MET A 1 11.52 11.95 9.85
N LYS A 2 10.65 11.63 8.88
CA LYS A 2 9.55 10.68 9.07
C LYS A 2 9.80 9.37 8.33
N GLN A 3 9.43 8.26 8.98
CA GLN A 3 9.41 6.93 8.40
C GLN A 3 7.94 6.49 8.28
N ILE A 4 7.52 6.12 7.08
CA ILE A 4 6.14 5.69 6.81
C ILE A 4 6.15 4.20 6.51
N TYR A 5 5.47 3.44 7.35
CA TYR A 5 5.28 1.99 7.21
C TYR A 5 3.90 1.71 6.65
N VAL A 6 3.84 1.04 5.51
CA VAL A 6 2.60 0.82 4.76
C VAL A 6 2.27 -0.66 4.74
N HIS A 7 1.14 -1.02 5.34
CA HIS A 7 0.71 -2.42 5.48
C HIS A 7 0.17 -3.01 4.16
N GLY A 8 0.10 -4.33 4.10
CA GLY A 8 -0.44 -5.06 2.97
C GLY A 8 -1.97 -5.14 2.96
N LEU A 9 -2.52 -5.67 1.87
CA LEU A 9 -3.94 -5.94 1.76
C LEU A 9 -4.38 -6.95 2.81
N GLY A 10 -5.47 -6.66 3.51
CA GLY A 10 -5.98 -7.51 4.60
C GLY A 10 -5.26 -7.36 5.94
N GLN A 11 -4.42 -6.36 6.06
CA GLN A 11 -3.76 -5.98 7.31
C GLN A 11 -4.23 -4.59 7.77
N THR A 12 -3.76 -4.17 8.94
CA THR A 12 -3.98 -2.84 9.53
C THR A 12 -2.65 -2.20 9.91
N SER A 13 -2.68 -0.94 10.31
CA SER A 13 -1.53 -0.21 10.87
C SER A 13 -0.81 -0.99 11.97
N ASP A 14 -1.55 -1.74 12.80
CA ASP A 14 -1.02 -2.51 13.93
C ASP A 14 -0.03 -3.60 13.52
N SER A 15 -0.03 -4.00 12.24
CA SER A 15 0.91 -5.00 11.72
C SER A 15 2.38 -4.56 11.86
N TRP A 16 2.63 -3.26 12.01
CA TRP A 16 3.97 -2.69 12.14
C TRP A 16 4.41 -2.39 13.57
N THR A 17 3.48 -2.41 14.55
CA THR A 17 3.75 -2.00 15.94
C THR A 17 4.98 -2.71 16.52
N LYS A 18 5.01 -4.03 16.45
CA LYS A 18 6.13 -4.82 16.98
C LYS A 18 7.47 -4.51 16.29
N THR A 19 7.44 -4.26 14.98
CA THR A 19 8.66 -3.91 14.22
C THR A 19 9.19 -2.55 14.66
N ILE A 20 8.32 -1.57 14.79
CA ILE A 20 8.65 -0.20 15.20
C ILE A 20 9.21 -0.19 16.65
N ASP A 21 8.60 -0.97 17.54
CA ASP A 21 9.06 -1.12 18.92
C ASP A 21 10.47 -1.71 18.99
N ILE A 22 10.74 -2.77 18.22
CA ILE A 22 12.07 -3.41 18.13
C ILE A 22 13.10 -2.44 17.57
N LEU A 23 12.73 -1.64 16.57
CA LEU A 23 13.62 -0.65 15.95
C LEU A 23 13.78 0.62 16.79
N GLN A 24 12.98 0.79 17.84
CA GLN A 24 12.98 1.97 18.72
C GLN A 24 12.75 3.29 17.93
N THR A 25 11.85 3.23 16.95
CA THR A 25 11.59 4.35 16.02
C THR A 25 10.23 5.00 16.22
N THR A 26 9.57 4.76 17.35
CA THR A 26 8.16 5.16 17.62
C THR A 26 7.93 6.66 17.43
N ASP A 27 8.87 7.53 17.83
CA ASP A 27 8.69 8.99 17.80
C ASP A 27 8.59 9.59 16.37
N TYR A 28 9.08 8.88 15.37
CA TYR A 28 9.12 9.35 13.99
C TYR A 28 8.53 8.38 12.97
N SER A 29 8.01 7.25 13.45
CA SER A 29 7.31 6.27 12.62
C SER A 29 5.83 6.60 12.47
N LEU A 30 5.33 6.45 11.27
CA LEU A 30 3.95 6.68 10.89
C LEU A 30 3.40 5.43 10.20
N CYS A 31 2.22 5.00 10.59
CA CYS A 31 1.56 3.83 10.03
C CYS A 31 0.13 4.20 9.62
N PRO A 32 -0.08 4.77 8.42
CA PRO A 32 -1.44 5.04 7.96
C PRO A 32 -2.21 3.75 7.80
N ASN A 33 -3.46 3.73 8.27
CA ASN A 33 -4.36 2.64 8.00
C ASN A 33 -5.00 2.88 6.62
N LEU A 34 -4.67 2.05 5.64
CA LEU A 34 -5.06 2.26 4.24
C LEU A 34 -6.57 2.42 4.01
N PRO A 35 -7.46 1.64 4.67
CA PRO A 35 -8.90 1.86 4.56
C PRO A 35 -9.33 3.27 4.94
N ASP A 36 -8.66 3.87 5.94
CA ASP A 36 -9.02 5.19 6.45
C ASP A 36 -8.64 6.32 5.49
N LEU A 37 -7.68 6.09 4.60
CA LEU A 37 -7.27 7.08 3.61
C LEU A 37 -8.31 7.28 2.50
N VAL A 38 -9.11 6.26 2.15
CA VAL A 38 -10.07 6.30 1.03
C VAL A 38 -11.51 6.53 1.46
N HIS A 39 -11.74 7.16 2.63
CA HIS A 39 -13.08 7.50 3.09
C HIS A 39 -13.89 8.22 2.00
N SER A 40 -15.11 7.77 1.79
CA SER A 40 -16.09 8.37 0.86
C SER A 40 -15.80 8.22 -0.65
N LYS A 41 -14.80 7.43 -1.05
CA LYS A 41 -14.53 7.12 -2.46
C LYS A 41 -14.63 5.62 -2.71
N GLU A 42 -14.82 5.24 -3.98
CA GLU A 42 -14.66 3.85 -4.37
C GLU A 42 -13.22 3.39 -4.09
N VAL A 43 -13.09 2.18 -3.57
CA VAL A 43 -11.77 1.62 -3.20
C VAL A 43 -11.13 1.00 -4.44
N THR A 44 -10.73 1.85 -5.39
CA THR A 44 -9.89 1.49 -6.53
C THR A 44 -8.42 1.71 -6.18
N TYR A 45 -7.52 1.09 -6.94
CA TYR A 45 -6.09 1.36 -6.77
C TYR A 45 -5.75 2.84 -6.96
N ASP A 46 -6.33 3.48 -7.99
CA ASP A 46 -6.04 4.88 -8.30
C ASP A 46 -6.50 5.83 -7.18
N ASN A 47 -7.69 5.60 -6.61
CA ASN A 47 -8.18 6.39 -5.48
C ASN A 47 -7.35 6.17 -4.21
N LEU A 48 -6.96 4.93 -3.95
CA LEU A 48 -6.09 4.59 -2.82
C LEU A 48 -4.69 5.20 -3.00
N TYR A 49 -4.13 5.12 -4.21
CA TYR A 49 -2.84 5.72 -4.52
C TYR A 49 -2.88 7.25 -4.40
N ALA A 50 -3.93 7.90 -4.91
CA ALA A 50 -4.08 9.35 -4.77
C ALA A 50 -4.13 9.76 -3.29
N ALA A 51 -4.94 9.09 -2.48
CA ALA A 51 -5.05 9.36 -1.05
C ALA A 51 -3.72 9.10 -0.29
N PHE A 52 -3.02 8.04 -0.64
CA PHE A 52 -1.69 7.74 -0.09
C PHE A 52 -0.65 8.79 -0.51
N SER A 53 -0.70 9.24 -1.76
CA SER A 53 0.17 10.29 -2.28
C SER A 53 -0.07 11.62 -1.56
N ASP A 54 -1.34 12.00 -1.36
CA ASP A 54 -1.71 13.18 -0.59
C ASP A 54 -1.21 13.07 0.86
N TYR A 55 -1.33 11.90 1.49
CA TYR A 55 -0.81 11.65 2.82
C TYR A 55 0.72 11.85 2.89
N CYS A 56 1.47 11.32 1.92
CA CYS A 56 2.92 11.49 1.86
C CYS A 56 3.33 12.96 1.57
N ASN A 57 2.55 13.66 0.75
CA ASN A 57 2.84 15.04 0.36
C ASN A 57 2.63 16.07 1.47
N GLN A 58 2.02 15.70 2.61
CA GLN A 58 1.91 16.55 3.80
C GLN A 58 3.28 16.86 4.44
N TYR A 59 4.31 16.08 4.10
CA TYR A 59 5.66 16.25 4.63
C TYR A 59 6.55 16.97 3.62
N ASP A 60 7.13 18.09 4.04
CA ASP A 60 8.01 18.90 3.18
C ASP A 60 9.37 18.23 2.96
N GLU A 61 9.90 17.57 4.00
CA GLU A 61 11.18 16.84 3.93
C GLU A 61 11.02 15.47 3.25
N PRO A 62 12.10 14.98 2.61
CA PRO A 62 12.12 13.61 2.10
C PRO A 62 11.86 12.58 3.20
N ILE A 63 11.02 11.60 2.88
CA ILE A 63 10.55 10.56 3.80
C ILE A 63 11.23 9.22 3.50
N ASP A 64 11.25 8.35 4.50
CA ASP A 64 11.58 6.93 4.32
C ASP A 64 10.29 6.15 4.17
N LEU A 65 10.23 5.28 3.17
CA LEU A 65 9.08 4.41 2.91
C LEU A 65 9.46 2.95 3.12
N CYS A 66 8.65 2.26 3.91
CA CYS A 66 8.72 0.80 4.06
C CYS A 66 7.34 0.22 3.75
N GLY A 67 7.22 -0.55 2.68
CA GLY A 67 5.94 -1.09 2.24
C GLY A 67 5.92 -2.60 2.11
N LEU A 68 4.86 -3.22 2.62
CA LEU A 68 4.61 -4.66 2.50
C LEU A 68 3.52 -4.93 1.47
N SER A 69 3.81 -5.77 0.46
CA SER A 69 2.84 -6.22 -0.55
C SER A 69 2.12 -5.03 -1.23
N LEU A 70 0.80 -4.84 -1.04
CA LEU A 70 0.05 -3.67 -1.53
C LEU A 70 0.69 -2.35 -1.08
N GLY A 71 1.08 -2.25 0.20
CA GLY A 71 1.78 -1.07 0.72
C GLY A 71 3.11 -0.82 0.00
N GLY A 72 3.81 -1.89 -0.39
CA GLY A 72 5.00 -1.79 -1.21
C GLY A 72 4.73 -1.30 -2.63
N VAL A 73 3.61 -1.72 -3.24
CA VAL A 73 3.18 -1.23 -4.56
C VAL A 73 2.87 0.26 -4.54
N LEU A 74 2.18 0.73 -3.49
CA LEU A 74 1.91 2.16 -3.29
C LEU A 74 3.21 2.96 -3.08
N ALA A 75 4.11 2.46 -2.22
CA ALA A 75 5.39 3.09 -1.93
C ALA A 75 6.29 3.15 -3.18
N LEU A 76 6.33 2.07 -3.96
CA LEU A 76 7.06 2.01 -5.23
C LEU A 76 6.53 3.03 -6.24
N ASN A 77 5.22 3.09 -6.43
CA ASN A 77 4.60 4.04 -7.34
C ASN A 77 4.88 5.50 -6.91
N TYR A 78 4.79 5.78 -5.61
CA TYR A 78 5.12 7.09 -5.08
C TYR A 78 6.58 7.47 -5.31
N ALA A 79 7.52 6.56 -5.06
CA ALA A 79 8.94 6.80 -5.30
C ALA A 79 9.26 7.04 -6.79
N ILE A 80 8.56 6.36 -7.71
CA ILE A 80 8.68 6.58 -9.15
C ILE A 80 8.19 7.97 -9.56
N GLN A 81 7.09 8.44 -8.99
CA GLN A 81 6.50 9.73 -9.33
C GLN A 81 7.17 10.92 -8.63
N TYR A 82 7.65 10.70 -7.40
CA TYR A 82 8.25 11.72 -6.56
C TYR A 82 9.63 11.30 -6.01
N PRO A 83 10.62 11.00 -6.89
CA PRO A 83 11.89 10.44 -6.44
C PRO A 83 12.66 11.35 -5.47
N LYS A 84 12.50 12.67 -5.58
CA LYS A 84 13.12 13.64 -4.67
C LYS A 84 12.46 13.71 -3.29
N LYS A 85 11.25 13.17 -3.14
CA LYS A 85 10.51 13.12 -1.88
C LYS A 85 10.78 11.82 -1.09
N VAL A 86 11.47 10.86 -1.68
CA VAL A 86 11.80 9.58 -1.04
C VAL A 86 13.31 9.49 -0.83
N ARG A 87 13.71 9.42 0.42
CA ARG A 87 15.11 9.26 0.81
C ARG A 87 15.56 7.80 0.78
N SER A 88 14.71 6.92 1.29
CA SER A 88 14.94 5.48 1.26
C SER A 88 13.65 4.72 1.00
N LEU A 89 13.74 3.59 0.33
CA LEU A 89 12.62 2.75 -0.04
C LEU A 89 12.92 1.29 0.31
N VAL A 90 12.13 0.71 1.21
CA VAL A 90 12.19 -0.71 1.57
C VAL A 90 10.92 -1.39 1.06
N LEU A 91 11.08 -2.37 0.20
CA LEU A 91 10.00 -3.12 -0.42
C LEU A 91 10.01 -4.58 0.04
N ILE A 92 8.93 -5.02 0.68
CA ILE A 92 8.79 -6.37 1.21
C ILE A 92 7.67 -7.08 0.45
N ALA A 93 7.98 -8.22 -0.16
CA ALA A 93 7.03 -9.01 -0.94
C ALA A 93 6.24 -8.20 -1.98
N THR A 94 6.88 -7.19 -2.57
CA THR A 94 6.28 -6.23 -3.50
C THR A 94 6.40 -6.71 -4.93
N GLN A 95 5.33 -6.57 -5.69
CA GLN A 95 5.30 -6.86 -7.13
C GLN A 95 5.44 -5.55 -7.92
N TYR A 96 6.45 -5.43 -8.76
CA TYR A 96 6.60 -4.30 -9.70
C TYR A 96 5.79 -4.50 -10.99
N LYS A 97 5.32 -5.72 -11.22
CA LYS A 97 4.39 -6.11 -12.29
C LYS A 97 3.36 -7.07 -11.74
N MET A 98 2.09 -6.77 -11.92
CA MET A 98 1.03 -7.58 -11.34
C MET A 98 0.88 -8.93 -12.04
N PRO A 99 0.87 -10.04 -11.27
CA PRO A 99 0.65 -11.38 -11.80
C PRO A 99 -0.84 -11.59 -12.09
N LYS A 100 -1.31 -11.10 -13.26
CA LYS A 100 -2.74 -11.07 -13.64
C LYS A 100 -3.48 -12.40 -13.44
N LYS A 101 -2.86 -13.52 -13.78
CA LYS A 101 -3.48 -14.85 -13.62
C LYS A 101 -3.70 -15.18 -12.15
N LEU A 102 -2.72 -14.88 -11.29
CA LEU A 102 -2.80 -15.11 -9.86
C LEU A 102 -3.86 -14.22 -9.20
N LEU A 103 -3.90 -12.93 -9.56
CA LEU A 103 -4.90 -12.00 -9.04
C LEU A 103 -6.33 -12.37 -9.48
N LYS A 104 -6.53 -12.83 -10.71
CA LYS A 104 -7.83 -13.36 -11.17
C LYS A 104 -8.26 -14.58 -10.37
N PHE A 105 -7.35 -15.52 -10.14
CA PHE A 105 -7.62 -16.70 -9.33
C PHE A 105 -7.91 -16.33 -7.87
N GLN A 106 -7.14 -15.43 -7.29
CA GLN A 106 -7.35 -14.90 -5.94
C GLN A 106 -8.73 -14.21 -5.82
N ASN A 107 -9.11 -13.36 -6.78
CA ASN A 107 -10.42 -12.73 -6.80
C ASN A 107 -11.56 -13.76 -6.90
N LEU A 108 -11.38 -14.82 -7.68
CA LEU A 108 -12.35 -15.91 -7.76
C LEU A 108 -12.52 -16.58 -6.38
N LEU A 109 -11.42 -16.89 -5.68
CA LEU A 109 -11.48 -17.46 -4.33
C LEU A 109 -12.18 -16.52 -3.35
N PHE A 110 -11.84 -15.23 -3.38
CA PHE A 110 -12.44 -14.23 -2.50
C PHE A 110 -13.96 -14.10 -2.68
N ARG A 111 -14.49 -14.36 -3.88
CA ARG A 111 -15.95 -14.35 -4.11
C ARG A 111 -16.68 -15.39 -3.27
N PHE A 112 -16.02 -16.51 -2.94
CA PHE A 112 -16.60 -17.58 -2.12
C PHE A 112 -16.36 -17.41 -0.61
N MET A 113 -15.46 -16.51 -0.19
CA MET A 113 -15.17 -16.27 1.21
C MET A 113 -16.30 -15.50 1.90
N PRO A 114 -16.61 -15.81 3.20
CA PRO A 114 -17.62 -15.10 3.97
C PRO A 114 -17.29 -13.61 4.14
N LYS A 115 -18.33 -12.76 4.15
CA LYS A 115 -18.17 -11.30 4.36
C LYS A 115 -17.51 -10.96 5.70
N SER A 116 -17.74 -11.76 6.74
CA SER A 116 -17.17 -11.54 8.08
C SER A 116 -15.63 -11.56 8.10
N MET A 117 -15.00 -12.30 7.21
CA MET A 117 -13.54 -12.33 7.13
C MET A 117 -12.96 -10.97 6.64
N PHE A 118 -13.67 -10.28 5.75
CA PHE A 118 -13.22 -8.99 5.22
C PHE A 118 -13.43 -7.84 6.22
N GLN A 119 -14.43 -7.93 7.10
CA GLN A 119 -14.68 -6.91 8.13
C GLN A 119 -13.49 -6.76 9.07
N GLN A 120 -12.80 -7.85 9.41
CA GLN A 120 -11.60 -7.82 10.24
C GLN A 120 -10.38 -7.18 9.51
N MET A 121 -10.45 -7.07 8.19
CA MET A 121 -9.39 -6.50 7.34
C MET A 121 -9.61 -5.01 7.04
N GLY A 122 -10.63 -4.38 7.63
CA GLY A 122 -10.92 -2.96 7.46
C GLY A 122 -11.57 -2.57 6.12
N PHE A 123 -11.75 -3.51 5.19
CA PHE A 123 -12.40 -3.29 3.91
C PHE A 123 -13.69 -4.12 3.80
N ARG A 124 -14.70 -3.59 3.11
CA ARG A 124 -15.85 -4.41 2.70
C ARG A 124 -15.39 -5.38 1.60
N LYS A 125 -16.04 -6.55 1.52
CA LYS A 125 -15.72 -7.56 0.49
C LYS A 125 -15.73 -6.99 -0.95
N ALA A 126 -16.70 -6.13 -1.27
CA ALA A 126 -16.81 -5.51 -2.58
C ALA A 126 -15.60 -4.60 -2.88
N ASP A 127 -15.18 -3.80 -1.91
CA ASP A 127 -14.03 -2.89 -2.02
C ASP A 127 -12.73 -3.67 -2.22
N PHE A 128 -12.59 -4.79 -1.51
CA PHE A 128 -11.42 -5.67 -1.61
C PHE A 128 -11.30 -6.28 -3.02
N LEU A 129 -12.42 -6.74 -3.57
CA LEU A 129 -12.47 -7.31 -4.93
C LEU A 129 -12.17 -6.24 -5.99
N LEU A 130 -12.74 -5.04 -5.83
CA LEU A 130 -12.54 -3.93 -6.75
C LEU A 130 -11.08 -3.45 -6.73
N LEU A 131 -10.48 -3.35 -5.55
CA LEU A 131 -9.07 -2.99 -5.42
C LEU A 131 -8.16 -4.00 -6.14
N CYS A 132 -8.37 -5.30 -5.91
CA CYS A 132 -7.62 -6.34 -6.61
C CYS A 132 -7.83 -6.29 -8.14
N GLU A 133 -9.04 -5.98 -8.60
CA GLU A 133 -9.36 -5.87 -10.03
C GLU A 133 -8.63 -4.68 -10.68
N THR A 134 -8.69 -3.52 -10.05
CA THR A 134 -8.06 -2.30 -10.56
C THR A 134 -6.53 -2.31 -10.50
N MET A 135 -5.93 -3.20 -9.69
CA MET A 135 -4.48 -3.41 -9.64
C MET A 135 -3.94 -4.26 -10.78
N MET A 136 -4.78 -5.05 -11.47
CA MET A 136 -4.31 -6.09 -12.42
C MET A 136 -3.46 -5.56 -13.58
N GLU A 137 -3.67 -4.29 -13.96
CA GLU A 137 -2.98 -3.68 -15.11
C GLU A 137 -1.68 -2.96 -14.73
N LEU A 138 -1.32 -2.93 -13.45
CA LEU A 138 -0.11 -2.25 -12.99
C LEU A 138 1.16 -2.97 -13.49
N ASP A 139 2.03 -2.20 -14.14
CA ASP A 139 3.35 -2.62 -14.59
C ASP A 139 4.32 -1.43 -14.51
N PHE A 140 5.25 -1.48 -13.56
CA PHE A 140 6.24 -0.42 -13.33
C PHE A 140 7.58 -0.66 -14.03
N ASN A 141 7.69 -1.74 -14.81
CA ASN A 141 8.95 -2.19 -15.42
C ASN A 141 9.72 -1.07 -16.13
N ASN A 142 9.00 -0.30 -16.95
CA ASN A 142 9.57 0.80 -17.72
C ASN A 142 9.85 2.07 -16.90
N SER A 143 9.50 2.09 -15.62
CA SER A 143 9.63 3.26 -14.75
C SER A 143 10.61 3.06 -13.59
N LEU A 144 11.13 1.84 -13.40
CA LEU A 144 12.04 1.53 -12.29
C LEU A 144 13.35 2.33 -12.34
N HIS A 145 13.80 2.73 -13.54
CA HIS A 145 15.01 3.55 -13.72
C HIS A 145 14.88 4.96 -13.10
N LYS A 146 13.70 5.40 -12.72
CA LYS A 146 13.47 6.70 -12.06
C LYS A 146 13.82 6.69 -10.57
N ILE A 147 13.99 5.49 -10.00
CA ILE A 147 14.37 5.28 -8.61
C ILE A 147 15.86 4.94 -8.59
N SER A 148 16.69 5.92 -8.52
CA SER A 148 18.16 5.77 -8.44
C SER A 148 18.69 6.47 -7.21
#